data_8ffb5e356263e74e2d4dd0fc3838c635
#
_entry.id   8ffb5e356263e74e2d4dd0fc3838c635
#
_cell.length_a   1.000
_cell.length_b   1.000
_cell.length_c   1.000
_cell.angle_alpha   90.00
_cell.angle_beta   90.00
_cell.angle_gamma   90.00
#
_symmetry.space_group_name_H-M   'P 1'
#
loop_
_entity.id
_entity.type
_entity.pdbx_description
1 polymer ?
#
loop_
_entity_poly.entity_id
_entity_poly.type
_entity_poly.pdbx_seq_one_letter_code
_entity_poly.pdbx_strand_id
1 'polypeptide(L)'
;MKSIAYNKLRRLAMNAACAVAVLGCVQFGFAIDRVTLNDGRVIEGEIARELNGSVWVKTPDGLTQFFAASDVLRIERDVDAGGEEVAPSSPTVTDPAPAPEASKTTPERTRRATTSPGAPRAAVLSYGDADTGQGMVGTYITAQSLREVIPLLEEENIDIVVFRVNSGGGAVLELQPLSDVLHNEFKPRFRTVAWIDYAISAASLTPHTLSEHYFMRRGAYGGNTAWFGAMQAVQGRELENILYDAELISERGGHDPRLLRAMQLMEPLSVDLDENGRVAAMYQNTDGEVIINKPNRVLALTSDVATQIGFADGIADTLDELGKAMGLTEVEWVGEEVKGVPWPVSKAEKYIRDFREQTARDEQSINQYFDGYTVAVGLARNAPQESRGKFIGFARRSLNSIVRMVDNNPRLALFILNRSEEDFRKWVREQEELLRDLAK
;
A
#
# COMPACT_ATOMS: atom_id res chain seq x y z
N MET A 1 26.14 35.03 -41.59
CA MET A 1 25.04 34.86 -42.57
C MET A 1 24.44 33.46 -42.66
N LYS A 2 24.64 32.54 -41.66
CA LYS A 2 24.07 31.19 -41.66
C LYS A 2 22.91 31.00 -40.66
N SER A 3 22.60 32.01 -39.82
CA SER A 3 21.56 31.95 -38.78
C SER A 3 20.15 32.36 -39.24
N ILE A 4 20.03 33.10 -40.35
CA ILE A 4 18.74 33.66 -40.81
C ILE A 4 17.99 32.64 -41.70
N ALA A 5 18.68 31.74 -42.36
CA ALA A 5 18.08 30.71 -43.23
C ALA A 5 17.39 29.60 -42.42
N TYR A 6 17.88 29.26 -41.22
CA TYR A 6 17.32 28.17 -40.39
C TYR A 6 15.96 28.54 -39.78
N ASN A 7 15.77 29.80 -39.41
CA ASN A 7 14.52 30.28 -38.82
C ASN A 7 13.38 30.47 -39.84
N LYS A 8 13.72 30.67 -41.13
CA LYS A 8 12.69 30.74 -42.19
C LYS A 8 12.15 29.37 -42.60
N LEU A 9 12.96 28.32 -42.60
CA LEU A 9 12.54 26.96 -42.85
C LEU A 9 11.66 26.40 -41.72
N ARG A 10 11.89 26.79 -40.46
CA ARG A 10 11.08 26.35 -39.32
C ARG A 10 9.67 27.00 -39.30
N ARG A 11 9.53 28.23 -39.82
CA ARG A 11 8.23 28.90 -39.94
C ARG A 11 7.39 28.39 -41.14
N LEU A 12 8.02 27.90 -42.18
CA LEU A 12 7.31 27.29 -43.32
C LEU A 12 6.84 25.87 -43.02
N ALA A 13 7.56 25.09 -42.19
CA ALA A 13 7.13 23.77 -41.75
C ALA A 13 5.99 23.83 -40.73
N MET A 14 5.87 24.91 -39.96
CA MET A 14 4.79 25.08 -38.96
C MET A 14 3.47 25.56 -39.57
N ASN A 15 3.50 26.23 -40.74
CA ASN A 15 2.30 26.66 -41.43
C ASN A 15 1.73 25.63 -42.41
N ALA A 16 2.49 24.59 -42.76
CA ALA A 16 1.98 23.47 -43.56
C ALA A 16 1.25 22.39 -42.74
N ALA A 17 1.45 22.38 -41.39
CA ALA A 17 0.79 21.42 -40.49
C ALA A 17 -0.62 21.87 -40.05
N CYS A 18 -1.02 23.13 -40.30
CA CYS A 18 -2.34 23.65 -39.93
C CYS A 18 -3.39 23.65 -41.06
N ALA A 19 -3.04 23.20 -42.26
CA ALA A 19 -3.95 23.26 -43.42
C ALA A 19 -4.49 21.91 -43.93
N VAL A 20 -4.26 20.79 -43.19
CA VAL A 20 -4.77 19.44 -43.57
C VAL A 20 -5.63 18.81 -42.48
N ALA A 21 -6.10 19.58 -41.50
CA ALA A 21 -6.95 19.07 -40.42
C ALA A 21 -8.45 19.46 -40.56
N VAL A 22 -8.94 19.66 -41.80
CA VAL A 22 -10.38 19.85 -42.02
C VAL A 22 -10.76 19.08 -43.27
N LEU A 23 -10.89 17.75 -43.14
CA LEU A 23 -11.77 16.87 -43.95
C LEU A 23 -11.55 15.43 -43.48
N GLY A 24 -12.48 14.95 -42.66
CA GLY A 24 -12.55 13.56 -42.28
C GLY A 24 -12.89 13.32 -40.81
N CYS A 25 -13.97 13.94 -40.30
CA CYS A 25 -14.67 13.34 -39.17
C CYS A 25 -15.38 12.09 -39.65
N VAL A 26 -14.61 11.00 -39.80
CA VAL A 26 -15.19 9.68 -39.68
C VAL A 26 -15.46 9.51 -38.21
N GLN A 27 -16.71 9.67 -37.79
CA GLN A 27 -17.18 9.19 -36.50
C GLN A 27 -16.95 7.67 -36.47
N PHE A 28 -15.83 7.24 -35.95
CA PHE A 28 -15.73 5.89 -35.40
C PHE A 28 -16.67 5.92 -34.18
N GLY A 29 -17.86 5.38 -34.34
CA GLY A 29 -18.66 4.95 -33.22
C GLY A 29 -17.83 3.91 -32.46
N PHE A 30 -17.20 4.32 -31.37
CA PHE A 30 -16.63 3.38 -30.44
C PHE A 30 -17.81 2.66 -29.80
N ALA A 31 -17.93 1.36 -30.07
CA ALA A 31 -18.80 0.51 -29.29
C ALA A 31 -18.42 0.67 -27.82
N ILE A 32 -19.40 1.07 -27.02
CA ILE A 32 -19.21 1.29 -25.57
C ILE A 32 -19.86 0.11 -24.86
N ASP A 33 -19.10 -0.55 -24.01
CA ASP A 33 -19.64 -1.56 -23.12
C ASP A 33 -20.39 -0.90 -21.97
N ARG A 34 -21.44 -1.56 -21.47
CA ARG A 34 -22.24 -1.10 -20.36
C ARG A 34 -22.26 -2.13 -19.24
N VAL A 35 -21.83 -1.75 -18.06
CA VAL A 35 -21.86 -2.57 -16.86
C VAL A 35 -22.89 -2.04 -15.90
N THR A 36 -23.93 -2.83 -15.65
CA THR A 36 -24.97 -2.51 -14.64
C THR A 36 -24.58 -3.15 -13.32
N LEU A 37 -24.57 -2.39 -12.24
CA LEU A 37 -24.23 -2.84 -10.91
C LEU A 37 -25.49 -3.21 -10.10
N ASN A 38 -25.31 -3.99 -9.04
CA ASN A 38 -26.39 -4.41 -8.14
C ASN A 38 -27.07 -3.25 -7.40
N ASP A 39 -26.40 -2.10 -7.28
CA ASP A 39 -26.93 -0.87 -6.69
C ASP A 39 -27.71 -0.01 -7.70
N GLY A 40 -27.84 -0.47 -8.95
CA GLY A 40 -28.57 0.20 -10.03
C GLY A 40 -27.73 1.21 -10.83
N ARG A 41 -26.45 1.42 -10.49
CA ARG A 41 -25.57 2.28 -11.30
C ARG A 41 -25.22 1.60 -12.61
N VAL A 42 -25.12 2.40 -13.64
CA VAL A 42 -24.68 1.97 -14.98
C VAL A 42 -23.39 2.66 -15.32
N ILE A 43 -22.37 1.88 -15.64
CA ILE A 43 -21.04 2.35 -16.02
C ILE A 43 -20.84 2.09 -17.49
N GLU A 44 -20.53 3.15 -18.24
CA GLU A 44 -20.25 3.08 -19.68
C GLU A 44 -18.75 3.27 -19.93
N GLY A 45 -18.16 2.41 -20.76
CA GLY A 45 -16.73 2.46 -21.06
C GLY A 45 -16.29 1.22 -21.83
N GLU A 46 -15.01 1.13 -22.13
CA GLU A 46 -14.38 -0.06 -22.71
C GLU A 46 -14.05 -1.07 -21.58
N ILE A 47 -14.55 -2.30 -21.66
CA ILE A 47 -14.13 -3.36 -20.74
C ILE A 47 -12.71 -3.76 -21.09
N ALA A 48 -11.76 -3.13 -20.42
CA ALA A 48 -10.34 -3.40 -20.59
C ALA A 48 -9.97 -4.83 -20.12
N ARG A 49 -10.75 -5.38 -19.17
CA ARG A 49 -10.54 -6.73 -18.63
C ARG A 49 -11.80 -7.27 -17.95
N GLU A 50 -11.99 -8.59 -18.08
CA GLU A 50 -12.97 -9.37 -17.31
C GLU A 50 -12.30 -10.62 -16.73
N LEU A 51 -12.54 -10.90 -15.45
CA LEU A 51 -12.02 -12.09 -14.78
C LEU A 51 -12.99 -12.57 -13.70
N ASN A 52 -13.47 -13.81 -13.84
CA ASN A 52 -14.39 -14.44 -12.90
C ASN A 52 -15.63 -13.58 -12.55
N GLY A 53 -16.17 -12.84 -13.55
CA GLY A 53 -17.29 -11.95 -13.37
C GLY A 53 -16.94 -10.55 -12.82
N SER A 54 -15.71 -10.33 -12.40
CA SER A 54 -15.21 -8.99 -12.08
C SER A 54 -14.74 -8.29 -13.35
N VAL A 55 -14.96 -6.97 -13.46
CA VAL A 55 -14.68 -6.20 -14.67
C VAL A 55 -13.84 -4.95 -14.39
N TRP A 56 -12.96 -4.60 -15.30
CA TRP A 56 -12.24 -3.33 -15.37
C TRP A 56 -12.77 -2.55 -16.55
N VAL A 57 -13.43 -1.44 -16.27
CA VAL A 57 -14.04 -0.59 -17.28
C VAL A 57 -13.23 0.69 -17.41
N LYS A 58 -12.69 0.93 -18.60
CA LYS A 58 -12.03 2.20 -18.94
C LYS A 58 -13.10 3.19 -19.39
N THR A 59 -13.37 4.17 -18.57
CA THR A 59 -14.36 5.21 -18.81
C THR A 59 -13.86 6.27 -19.81
N PRO A 60 -14.74 7.05 -20.47
CA PRO A 60 -14.37 8.03 -21.48
C PRO A 60 -13.40 9.12 -21.01
N ASP A 61 -13.33 9.38 -19.72
CA ASP A 61 -12.35 10.27 -19.08
C ASP A 61 -10.95 9.66 -18.94
N GLY A 62 -10.78 8.41 -19.41
CA GLY A 62 -9.50 7.69 -19.40
C GLY A 62 -9.17 6.95 -18.11
N LEU A 63 -10.06 6.97 -17.12
CA LEU A 63 -9.91 6.23 -15.88
C LEU A 63 -10.31 4.77 -16.06
N THR A 64 -9.61 3.85 -15.39
CA THR A 64 -10.01 2.45 -15.34
C THR A 64 -10.62 2.16 -13.97
N GLN A 65 -11.90 1.76 -13.96
CA GLN A 65 -12.64 1.40 -12.76
C GLN A 65 -12.77 -0.12 -12.64
N PHE A 66 -12.60 -0.63 -11.44
CA PHE A 66 -12.77 -2.05 -11.12
C PHE A 66 -14.10 -2.28 -10.42
N PHE A 67 -14.82 -3.34 -10.83
CA PHE A 67 -16.04 -3.81 -10.19
C PHE A 67 -15.91 -5.30 -9.92
N ALA A 68 -16.15 -5.70 -8.66
CA ALA A 68 -16.11 -7.11 -8.28
C ALA A 68 -17.31 -7.87 -8.87
N ALA A 69 -17.17 -9.18 -9.06
CA ALA A 69 -18.26 -10.03 -9.55
C ALA A 69 -19.53 -9.96 -8.70
N SER A 70 -19.38 -9.75 -7.37
CA SER A 70 -20.48 -9.52 -6.45
C SER A 70 -21.28 -8.25 -6.71
N ASP A 71 -20.67 -7.26 -7.36
CA ASP A 71 -21.25 -5.94 -7.58
C ASP A 71 -21.86 -5.81 -8.97
N VAL A 72 -21.46 -6.70 -9.88
CA VAL A 72 -21.91 -6.69 -11.28
C VAL A 72 -23.21 -7.49 -11.42
N LEU A 73 -24.27 -6.78 -11.81
CA LEU A 73 -25.56 -7.39 -12.13
C LEU A 73 -25.59 -7.88 -13.57
N ARG A 74 -25.09 -7.07 -14.51
CA ARG A 74 -25.16 -7.35 -15.94
C ARG A 74 -24.03 -6.64 -16.71
N ILE A 75 -23.56 -7.30 -17.75
CA ILE A 75 -22.59 -6.77 -18.71
C ILE A 75 -23.25 -6.81 -20.10
N GLU A 76 -23.29 -5.66 -20.75
CA GLU A 76 -23.74 -5.50 -22.14
C GLU A 76 -22.56 -4.96 -22.94
N ARG A 77 -22.24 -5.63 -24.05
CA ARG A 77 -21.12 -5.26 -24.91
C ARG A 77 -21.64 -4.63 -26.19
N ASP A 78 -20.88 -3.69 -26.75
CA ASP A 78 -21.18 -3.03 -28.01
C ASP A 78 -22.54 -2.31 -28.03
N VAL A 79 -22.87 -1.54 -26.99
CA VAL A 79 -24.13 -0.77 -26.89
C VAL A 79 -23.96 0.59 -27.54
N ASP A 80 -24.88 0.96 -28.45
CA ASP A 80 -24.93 2.29 -29.03
C ASP A 80 -25.24 3.35 -27.94
N ALA A 81 -24.43 4.40 -27.88
CA ALA A 81 -24.57 5.48 -26.91
C ALA A 81 -25.87 6.27 -27.14
N GLY A 82 -26.89 6.00 -26.35
CA GLY A 82 -28.13 6.80 -26.39
C GLY A 82 -29.19 6.30 -25.41
N GLY A 83 -29.42 7.03 -24.34
CA GLY A 83 -30.69 6.96 -23.66
C GLY A 83 -30.71 7.04 -22.12
N GLU A 84 -31.31 8.10 -21.68
CA GLU A 84 -32.09 8.37 -20.44
C GLU A 84 -31.38 8.33 -19.09
N GLU A 85 -31.33 9.53 -18.56
CA GLU A 85 -30.91 9.93 -17.20
C GLU A 85 -32.04 9.62 -16.20
N VAL A 86 -31.78 8.78 -15.20
CA VAL A 86 -32.65 8.57 -14.05
C VAL A 86 -31.93 9.13 -12.81
N ALA A 87 -32.57 10.15 -12.21
CA ALA A 87 -32.10 10.89 -11.04
C ALA A 87 -32.02 9.99 -9.77
N PRO A 88 -31.03 10.20 -8.88
CA PRO A 88 -30.85 9.39 -7.68
C PRO A 88 -31.79 9.83 -6.56
N SER A 89 -32.49 8.86 -5.97
CA SER A 89 -33.21 9.01 -4.70
C SER A 89 -32.26 8.79 -3.53
N SER A 90 -32.20 9.75 -2.62
CA SER A 90 -31.39 9.70 -1.39
C SER A 90 -31.90 8.67 -0.39
N PRO A 91 -31.05 7.88 0.26
CA PRO A 91 -31.46 7.01 1.36
C PRO A 91 -31.58 7.77 2.68
N THR A 92 -32.64 7.49 3.39
CA THR A 92 -32.95 8.00 4.73
C THR A 92 -31.98 7.38 5.75
N VAL A 93 -31.29 8.24 6.49
CA VAL A 93 -30.39 7.86 7.60
C VAL A 93 -31.23 7.45 8.80
N THR A 94 -31.04 6.24 9.29
CA THR A 94 -31.58 5.76 10.58
C THR A 94 -30.52 6.04 11.66
N ASP A 95 -30.94 6.67 12.76
CA ASP A 95 -30.09 7.02 13.91
C ASP A 95 -29.41 5.79 14.54
N PRO A 96 -28.13 5.88 14.89
CA PRO A 96 -27.42 4.83 15.60
C PRO A 96 -27.78 4.79 17.09
N ALA A 97 -27.84 3.57 17.65
CA ALA A 97 -28.07 3.30 19.06
C ALA A 97 -26.95 3.91 19.96
N PRO A 98 -27.24 4.25 21.23
CA PRO A 98 -26.26 4.91 22.10
C PRO A 98 -25.09 3.98 22.43
N ALA A 99 -23.88 4.54 22.35
CA ALA A 99 -22.62 3.88 22.63
C ALA A 99 -22.48 3.49 24.12
N PRO A 100 -21.76 2.40 24.43
CA PRO A 100 -21.47 1.99 25.81
C PRO A 100 -20.57 2.97 26.53
N GLU A 101 -20.83 3.14 27.83
CA GLU A 101 -20.09 4.04 28.71
C GLU A 101 -18.59 3.73 28.79
N ALA A 102 -17.81 4.81 28.96
CA ALA A 102 -16.38 4.85 29.00
C ALA A 102 -15.73 3.77 29.89
N SER A 103 -14.89 2.94 29.30
CA SER A 103 -13.99 2.05 30.02
C SER A 103 -12.83 2.89 30.60
N LYS A 104 -12.78 2.95 31.93
CA LYS A 104 -11.63 3.54 32.65
C LYS A 104 -10.51 2.50 32.65
N THR A 105 -9.47 2.75 31.89
CA THR A 105 -8.07 2.39 32.17
C THR A 105 -7.28 2.42 30.85
N THR A 106 -6.42 3.39 30.73
CA THR A 106 -5.27 3.29 29.80
C THR A 106 -4.36 2.20 30.36
N PRO A 107 -4.10 1.10 29.62
CA PRO A 107 -3.20 0.07 30.11
C PRO A 107 -1.80 0.67 30.27
N GLU A 108 -1.17 0.40 31.42
CA GLU A 108 0.21 0.76 31.68
C GLU A 108 1.10 0.08 30.62
N ARG A 109 1.72 0.89 29.75
CA ARG A 109 2.59 0.41 28.67
C ARG A 109 3.83 -0.23 29.26
N THR A 110 3.92 -1.55 29.19
CA THR A 110 5.08 -2.30 29.70
C THR A 110 6.27 -2.12 28.75
N ARG A 111 7.20 -1.25 29.10
CA ARG A 111 8.51 -1.14 28.39
C ARG A 111 9.34 -2.37 28.72
N ARG A 112 9.75 -3.12 27.71
CA ARG A 112 10.67 -4.24 27.89
C ARG A 112 12.07 -3.71 28.22
N ALA A 113 12.63 -4.13 29.35
CA ALA A 113 14.02 -3.84 29.69
C ALA A 113 14.96 -4.63 28.80
N THR A 114 16.04 -4.01 28.32
CA THR A 114 17.13 -4.69 27.63
C THR A 114 17.88 -5.61 28.63
N THR A 115 18.20 -6.81 28.18
CA THR A 115 18.83 -7.84 29.04
C THR A 115 20.35 -7.98 28.83
N SER A 116 20.92 -7.25 27.87
CA SER A 116 22.34 -7.32 27.54
C SER A 116 23.21 -6.55 28.55
N PRO A 117 24.34 -7.10 29.02
CA PRO A 117 25.34 -6.36 29.78
C PRO A 117 26.06 -5.37 28.86
N GLY A 118 25.87 -4.08 29.04
CA GLY A 118 26.46 -3.02 28.21
C GLY A 118 25.41 -2.11 27.56
N ALA A 119 25.83 -1.27 26.63
CA ALA A 119 24.93 -0.46 25.82
C ALA A 119 24.04 -1.38 24.96
N PRO A 120 22.71 -1.16 24.94
CA PRO A 120 21.82 -1.97 24.09
C PRO A 120 22.16 -1.78 22.62
N ARG A 121 22.10 -2.86 21.87
CA ARG A 121 22.36 -2.91 20.42
C ARG A 121 21.07 -2.64 19.65
N ALA A 122 21.07 -1.61 18.83
CA ALA A 122 19.89 -1.19 18.08
C ALA A 122 20.13 -1.20 16.56
N ALA A 123 19.15 -1.66 15.81
CA ALA A 123 19.13 -1.58 14.35
C ALA A 123 17.93 -0.77 13.86
N VAL A 124 18.15 0.04 12.84
CA VAL A 124 17.08 0.73 12.12
C VAL A 124 16.68 -0.12 10.92
N LEU A 125 15.39 -0.36 10.78
CA LEU A 125 14.78 -0.95 9.58
C LEU A 125 13.89 0.10 8.91
N SER A 126 14.17 0.39 7.65
CA SER A 126 13.33 1.30 6.88
C SER A 126 12.01 0.63 6.48
N TYR A 127 10.91 1.09 7.10
CA TYR A 127 9.55 0.69 6.77
C TYR A 127 9.02 1.58 5.63
N GLY A 128 9.44 1.23 4.40
CA GLY A 128 9.20 1.98 3.17
C GLY A 128 10.19 3.12 2.92
N ASP A 129 10.09 3.65 1.72
CA ASP A 129 10.81 4.82 1.23
C ASP A 129 9.93 5.57 0.23
N ALA A 130 9.09 6.47 0.75
CA ALA A 130 8.17 7.27 -0.07
C ALA A 130 8.92 8.25 -0.99
N ASP A 131 10.12 8.69 -0.59
CA ASP A 131 10.92 9.64 -1.36
C ASP A 131 11.42 9.04 -2.69
N THR A 132 11.67 7.73 -2.72
CA THR A 132 12.05 6.99 -3.93
C THR A 132 10.88 6.27 -4.61
N GLY A 133 9.64 6.41 -4.08
CA GLY A 133 8.46 5.69 -4.55
C GLY A 133 8.38 4.23 -4.08
N GLN A 134 9.31 3.76 -3.26
CA GLN A 134 9.36 2.39 -2.74
C GLN A 134 8.69 2.27 -1.35
N GLY A 135 7.59 2.98 -1.16
CA GLY A 135 6.88 3.06 0.12
C GLY A 135 5.57 2.26 0.18
N MET A 136 5.12 1.62 -0.89
CA MET A 136 3.81 0.96 -0.93
C MET A 136 3.76 -0.31 -0.09
N VAL A 137 2.86 -0.34 0.90
CA VAL A 137 2.53 -1.53 1.70
C VAL A 137 1.90 -2.59 0.79
N GLY A 138 2.35 -3.84 0.93
CA GLY A 138 1.95 -4.95 0.09
C GLY A 138 2.82 -5.16 -1.16
N THR A 139 3.63 -4.18 -1.56
CA THR A 139 4.60 -4.35 -2.64
C THR A 139 6.03 -4.25 -2.12
N TYR A 140 6.39 -3.13 -1.50
CA TYR A 140 7.75 -2.87 -0.99
C TYR A 140 7.89 -3.12 0.51
N ILE A 141 6.77 -3.25 1.21
CA ILE A 141 6.67 -3.58 2.64
C ILE A 141 5.73 -4.77 2.74
N THR A 142 6.28 -5.93 3.07
CA THR A 142 5.53 -7.19 3.16
C THR A 142 5.85 -7.93 4.46
N ALA A 143 4.89 -8.73 4.94
CA ALA A 143 5.10 -9.60 6.10
C ALA A 143 6.25 -10.58 5.85
N GLN A 144 6.41 -11.06 4.61
CA GLN A 144 7.50 -11.96 4.25
C GLN A 144 8.86 -11.27 4.41
N SER A 145 9.06 -10.07 3.85
CA SER A 145 10.35 -9.38 3.95
C SER A 145 10.74 -9.05 5.39
N LEU A 146 9.75 -8.73 6.25
CA LEU A 146 10.01 -8.55 7.68
C LEU A 146 10.38 -9.86 8.38
N ARG A 147 9.76 -10.97 8.03
CA ARG A 147 10.09 -12.28 8.62
C ARG A 147 11.50 -12.73 8.26
N GLU A 148 11.93 -12.48 7.03
CA GLU A 148 13.27 -12.85 6.52
C GLU A 148 14.41 -12.13 7.24
N VAL A 149 14.17 -10.97 7.85
CA VAL A 149 15.22 -10.23 8.56
C VAL A 149 15.39 -10.63 10.02
N ILE A 150 14.45 -11.36 10.61
CA ILE A 150 14.52 -11.78 12.02
C ILE A 150 15.82 -12.56 12.33
N PRO A 151 16.19 -13.58 11.54
CA PRO A 151 17.46 -14.30 11.78
C PRO A 151 18.70 -13.41 11.67
N LEU A 152 18.68 -12.39 10.79
CA LEU A 152 19.78 -11.45 10.62
C LEU A 152 19.94 -10.53 11.85
N LEU A 153 18.81 -10.08 12.42
CA LEU A 153 18.80 -9.30 13.66
C LEU A 153 19.29 -10.12 14.86
N GLU A 154 18.91 -11.40 14.94
CA GLU A 154 19.38 -12.32 15.98
C GLU A 154 20.87 -12.60 15.84
N GLU A 155 21.39 -12.82 14.61
CA GLU A 155 22.83 -13.01 14.33
C GLU A 155 23.67 -11.80 14.79
N GLU A 156 23.13 -10.58 14.58
CA GLU A 156 23.80 -9.34 15.00
C GLU A 156 23.55 -9.01 16.49
N ASN A 157 22.84 -9.86 17.24
CA ASN A 157 22.49 -9.67 18.66
C ASN A 157 21.80 -8.34 18.91
N ILE A 158 20.78 -8.02 18.13
CA ILE A 158 20.00 -6.79 18.26
C ILE A 158 19.02 -6.92 19.44
N ASP A 159 19.02 -5.93 20.32
CA ASP A 159 18.06 -5.79 21.43
C ASP A 159 16.86 -4.94 21.04
N ILE A 160 17.08 -3.90 20.19
CA ILE A 160 16.10 -2.89 19.84
C ILE A 160 15.98 -2.79 18.33
N VAL A 161 14.77 -2.95 17.81
CA VAL A 161 14.46 -2.72 16.40
C VAL A 161 13.65 -1.44 16.25
N VAL A 162 14.21 -0.49 15.51
CA VAL A 162 13.57 0.78 15.19
C VAL A 162 13.03 0.72 13.77
N PHE A 163 11.72 0.70 13.62
CA PHE A 163 11.07 0.82 12.32
C PHE A 163 10.94 2.30 11.94
N ARG A 164 11.81 2.79 11.06
CA ARG A 164 11.65 4.13 10.49
C ARG A 164 10.58 4.11 9.42
N VAL A 165 9.43 4.69 9.73
CA VAL A 165 8.27 4.67 8.86
C VAL A 165 8.26 5.86 7.92
N ASN A 166 8.37 5.59 6.61
CA ASN A 166 8.25 6.57 5.55
C ASN A 166 7.45 5.97 4.38
N SER A 167 6.11 5.99 4.52
CA SER A 167 5.21 5.33 3.57
C SER A 167 3.87 6.03 3.49
N GLY A 168 3.35 6.19 2.29
CA GLY A 168 2.00 6.69 2.00
C GLY A 168 0.90 5.65 2.10
N GLY A 169 1.20 4.43 2.54
CA GLY A 169 0.22 3.36 2.66
C GLY A 169 0.26 2.33 1.55
N GLY A 170 -0.86 1.66 1.31
CA GLY A 170 -0.95 0.60 0.30
C GLY A 170 -2.09 -0.39 0.57
N ALA A 171 -1.84 -1.67 0.39
CA ALA A 171 -2.85 -2.71 0.37
C ALA A 171 -3.36 -3.12 1.76
N VAL A 172 -4.67 -3.05 1.93
CA VAL A 172 -5.38 -3.48 3.15
C VAL A 172 -5.12 -4.96 3.48
N LEU A 173 -5.03 -5.81 2.47
CA LEU A 173 -4.80 -7.26 2.67
C LEU A 173 -3.46 -7.61 3.33
N GLU A 174 -2.51 -6.67 3.40
CA GLU A 174 -1.21 -6.88 4.06
C GLU A 174 -1.23 -6.46 5.54
N LEU A 175 -2.28 -5.78 6.01
CA LEU A 175 -2.36 -5.24 7.37
C LEU A 175 -2.26 -6.34 8.44
N GLN A 176 -3.12 -7.34 8.36
CA GLN A 176 -3.11 -8.46 9.32
C GLN A 176 -1.81 -9.26 9.28
N PRO A 177 -1.31 -9.72 8.11
CA PRO A 177 -0.03 -10.41 8.04
C PRO A 177 1.15 -9.61 8.64
N LEU A 178 1.23 -8.30 8.38
CA LEU A 178 2.27 -7.44 8.94
C LEU A 178 2.09 -7.26 10.46
N SER A 179 0.87 -7.00 10.92
CA SER A 179 0.57 -6.91 12.35
C SER A 179 0.88 -8.23 13.09
N ASP A 180 0.59 -9.38 12.47
CA ASP A 180 0.90 -10.70 13.04
C ASP A 180 2.41 -10.90 13.20
N VAL A 181 3.21 -10.55 12.20
CA VAL A 181 4.67 -10.63 12.26
C VAL A 181 5.21 -9.71 13.35
N LEU A 182 4.76 -8.46 13.40
CA LEU A 182 5.21 -7.51 14.44
C LEU A 182 4.83 -7.97 15.84
N HIS A 183 3.58 -8.43 16.04
CA HIS A 183 3.07 -8.82 17.34
C HIS A 183 3.65 -10.16 17.83
N ASN A 184 3.63 -11.19 16.96
CA ASN A 184 3.95 -12.56 17.36
C ASN A 184 5.43 -12.92 17.21
N GLU A 185 6.14 -12.23 16.29
CA GLU A 185 7.51 -12.60 15.96
C GLU A 185 8.54 -11.55 16.39
N PHE A 186 8.28 -10.24 16.21
CA PHE A 186 9.21 -9.18 16.63
C PHE A 186 9.10 -8.83 18.12
N LYS A 187 7.91 -8.48 18.61
CA LYS A 187 7.71 -8.04 20.01
C LYS A 187 8.20 -9.05 21.06
N PRO A 188 8.09 -10.38 20.87
CA PRO A 188 8.65 -11.33 21.82
C PRO A 188 10.18 -11.37 21.86
N ARG A 189 10.86 -10.95 20.77
CA ARG A 189 12.31 -11.05 20.60
C ARG A 189 13.02 -9.75 20.88
N PHE A 190 12.43 -8.63 20.46
CA PHE A 190 13.08 -7.33 20.45
C PHE A 190 12.22 -6.28 21.17
N ARG A 191 12.84 -5.26 21.78
CA ARG A 191 12.13 -4.00 22.01
C ARG A 191 11.87 -3.36 20.65
N THR A 192 10.60 -3.12 20.31
CA THR A 192 10.19 -2.62 19.00
C THR A 192 9.68 -1.20 19.11
N VAL A 193 10.18 -0.34 18.25
CA VAL A 193 9.93 1.11 18.27
C VAL A 193 9.53 1.57 16.87
N ALA A 194 8.49 2.37 16.75
CA ALA A 194 8.14 3.09 15.54
C ALA A 194 8.75 4.50 15.58
N TRP A 195 9.55 4.86 14.56
CA TRP A 195 10.10 6.20 14.36
C TRP A 195 9.45 6.82 13.13
N ILE A 196 8.54 7.75 13.36
CA ILE A 196 7.56 8.21 12.38
C ILE A 196 8.05 9.46 11.65
N ASP A 197 8.33 9.34 10.36
CA ASP A 197 8.51 10.44 9.42
C ASP A 197 7.20 10.68 8.65
N TYR A 198 6.72 9.66 7.91
CA TYR A 198 5.48 9.71 7.15
C TYR A 198 4.80 8.34 7.19
N ALA A 199 3.68 8.25 7.90
CA ALA A 199 2.94 7.01 8.13
C ALA A 199 1.45 7.23 7.82
N ILE A 200 1.08 7.13 6.57
CA ILE A 200 -0.29 7.40 6.11
C ILE A 200 -0.97 6.11 5.63
N SER A 201 -2.29 6.03 5.82
CA SER A 201 -3.11 4.90 5.38
C SER A 201 -2.60 3.57 5.98
N ALA A 202 -2.49 2.50 5.20
CA ALA A 202 -1.97 1.19 5.64
C ALA A 202 -0.63 1.26 6.39
N ALA A 203 0.19 2.27 6.11
CA ALA A 203 1.48 2.47 6.77
C ALA A 203 1.38 3.01 8.20
N SER A 204 0.25 3.56 8.63
CA SER A 204 0.00 3.91 10.03
C SER A 204 -0.66 2.75 10.78
N LEU A 205 -1.52 1.98 10.12
CA LEU A 205 -2.21 0.84 10.73
C LEU A 205 -1.22 -0.21 11.25
N THR A 206 -0.23 -0.60 10.45
CA THR A 206 0.70 -1.67 10.85
C THR A 206 1.58 -1.30 12.05
N PRO A 207 2.30 -0.13 12.05
CA PRO A 207 3.07 0.30 13.21
C PRO A 207 2.22 0.56 14.45
N HIS A 208 0.91 0.75 14.32
CA HIS A 208 -0.02 0.85 15.45
C HIS A 208 -0.07 -0.43 16.32
N THR A 209 0.42 -1.56 15.77
CA THR A 209 0.68 -2.78 16.55
C THR A 209 1.76 -2.59 17.61
N LEU A 210 2.67 -1.62 17.43
CA LEU A 210 3.75 -1.33 18.37
C LEU A 210 3.25 -0.41 19.47
N SER A 211 3.89 -0.48 20.64
CA SER A 211 3.50 0.31 21.81
C SER A 211 4.33 1.57 22.00
N GLU A 212 5.46 1.71 21.31
CA GLU A 212 6.34 2.86 21.40
C GLU A 212 6.42 3.62 20.08
N HIS A 213 6.06 4.91 20.09
CA HIS A 213 6.04 5.78 18.92
C HIS A 213 6.84 7.04 19.17
N TYR A 214 7.87 7.27 18.38
CA TYR A 214 8.63 8.51 18.34
C TYR A 214 8.42 9.20 17.01
N PHE A 215 8.13 10.49 17.05
CA PHE A 215 7.85 11.25 15.83
C PHE A 215 9.04 12.11 15.45
N MET A 216 9.32 12.22 14.16
CA MET A 216 10.07 13.36 13.66
C MET A 216 9.22 14.63 13.81
N ARG A 217 9.85 15.83 13.91
CA ARG A 217 9.10 17.09 14.07
C ARG A 217 8.06 17.31 12.98
N ARG A 218 8.35 16.87 11.75
CA ARG A 218 7.43 16.89 10.61
C ARG A 218 6.56 15.65 10.49
N GLY A 219 6.65 14.76 11.44
CA GLY A 219 5.98 13.45 11.40
C GLY A 219 4.47 13.57 11.23
N ALA A 220 3.91 12.72 10.36
CA ALA A 220 2.49 12.59 10.12
C ALA A 220 2.05 11.13 10.23
N TYR A 221 0.88 10.90 10.84
CA TYR A 221 0.39 9.56 11.13
C TYR A 221 -1.13 9.47 11.05
N GLY A 222 -1.68 8.53 10.28
CA GLY A 222 -3.14 8.32 10.19
C GLY A 222 -3.69 8.40 8.77
N GLY A 223 -4.90 8.95 8.61
CA GLY A 223 -5.51 9.09 7.29
C GLY A 223 -5.78 7.75 6.61
N ASN A 224 -6.45 6.81 7.31
CA ASN A 224 -6.51 5.39 6.94
C ASN A 224 -7.72 5.01 6.10
N THR A 225 -8.49 5.96 5.57
CA THR A 225 -9.70 5.63 4.80
C THR A 225 -9.37 4.59 3.72
N ALA A 226 -10.00 3.43 3.82
CA ALA A 226 -9.84 2.37 2.84
C ALA A 226 -10.65 2.68 1.58
N TRP A 227 -10.06 2.40 0.42
CA TRP A 227 -10.61 2.69 -0.90
C TRP A 227 -10.60 1.44 -1.76
N PHE A 228 -11.63 1.31 -2.61
CA PHE A 228 -11.62 0.37 -3.74
C PHE A 228 -11.55 1.12 -5.06
N GLY A 229 -10.92 0.49 -6.04
CA GLY A 229 -10.89 0.96 -7.42
C GLY A 229 -10.55 2.44 -7.55
N ALA A 230 -11.38 3.20 -8.24
CA ALA A 230 -11.20 4.62 -8.50
C ALA A 230 -11.59 5.50 -7.29
N MET A 231 -10.98 5.27 -6.12
CA MET A 231 -11.11 6.10 -4.92
C MET A 231 -12.53 6.14 -4.30
N GLN A 232 -13.27 5.04 -4.36
CA GLN A 232 -14.50 4.91 -3.59
C GLN A 232 -14.20 4.39 -2.19
N ALA A 233 -14.62 5.11 -1.17
CA ALA A 233 -14.46 4.67 0.22
C ALA A 233 -15.24 3.38 0.45
N VAL A 234 -14.60 2.41 1.12
CA VAL A 234 -15.21 1.16 1.54
C VAL A 234 -16.39 1.44 2.45
N GLN A 235 -17.50 0.73 2.27
CA GLN A 235 -18.73 0.89 3.04
C GLN A 235 -19.32 -0.46 3.43
N GLY A 236 -20.31 -0.43 4.32
CA GLY A 236 -21.08 -1.61 4.71
C GLY A 236 -20.21 -2.66 5.41
N ARG A 237 -20.52 -3.94 5.17
CA ARG A 237 -19.88 -5.07 5.84
C ARG A 237 -18.37 -5.14 5.70
N GLU A 238 -17.85 -4.67 4.59
CA GLU A 238 -16.42 -4.69 4.36
C GLU A 238 -15.70 -3.61 5.18
N LEU A 239 -16.31 -2.45 5.36
CA LEU A 239 -15.85 -1.44 6.31
C LEU A 239 -15.84 -1.98 7.74
N GLU A 240 -16.89 -2.69 8.16
CA GLU A 240 -16.97 -3.33 9.49
C GLU A 240 -15.80 -4.31 9.71
N ASN A 241 -15.44 -5.10 8.70
CA ASN A 241 -14.30 -6.02 8.78
C ASN A 241 -12.98 -5.24 8.97
N ILE A 242 -12.77 -4.16 8.20
CA ILE A 242 -11.57 -3.32 8.32
C ILE A 242 -11.49 -2.64 9.68
N LEU A 243 -12.63 -2.17 10.21
CA LEU A 243 -12.70 -1.56 11.54
C LEU A 243 -12.38 -2.58 12.64
N TYR A 244 -12.90 -3.80 12.52
CA TYR A 244 -12.58 -4.90 13.44
C TYR A 244 -11.07 -5.23 13.44
N ASP A 245 -10.46 -5.32 12.26
CA ASP A 245 -9.02 -5.53 12.13
C ASP A 245 -8.22 -4.37 12.74
N ALA A 246 -8.67 -3.14 12.55
CA ALA A 246 -8.05 -1.95 13.13
C ALA A 246 -8.16 -1.93 14.67
N GLU A 247 -9.30 -2.35 15.24
CA GLU A 247 -9.49 -2.51 16.67
C GLU A 247 -8.52 -3.54 17.25
N LEU A 248 -8.40 -4.71 16.62
CA LEU A 248 -7.44 -5.75 17.03
C LEU A 248 -5.99 -5.26 16.96
N ILE A 249 -5.62 -4.50 15.94
CA ILE A 249 -4.30 -3.87 15.82
C ILE A 249 -4.05 -2.86 16.95
N SER A 250 -5.07 -2.04 17.30
CA SER A 250 -4.99 -1.09 18.41
C SER A 250 -4.77 -1.79 19.75
N GLU A 251 -5.51 -2.86 20.02
CA GLU A 251 -5.36 -3.66 21.25
C GLU A 251 -3.94 -4.26 21.35
N ARG A 252 -3.39 -4.77 20.25
CA ARG A 252 -2.01 -5.30 20.19
C ARG A 252 -0.96 -4.24 20.57
N GLY A 253 -1.18 -2.98 20.17
CA GLY A 253 -0.33 -1.85 20.49
C GLY A 253 -0.57 -1.26 21.89
N GLY A 254 -1.70 -1.59 22.51
CA GLY A 254 -2.17 -0.96 23.74
C GLY A 254 -2.68 0.46 23.53
N HIS A 255 -3.26 0.74 22.36
CA HIS A 255 -3.81 2.05 22.00
C HIS A 255 -5.33 2.04 22.07
N ASP A 256 -5.91 3.23 22.27
CA ASP A 256 -7.35 3.39 22.21
C ASP A 256 -7.86 3.19 20.77
N PRO A 257 -8.78 2.24 20.52
CA PRO A 257 -9.26 1.93 19.16
C PRO A 257 -9.99 3.11 18.51
N ARG A 258 -10.52 4.07 19.30
CA ARG A 258 -11.16 5.28 18.76
C ARG A 258 -10.22 6.15 17.95
N LEU A 259 -8.90 6.09 18.22
CA LEU A 259 -7.90 6.77 17.38
C LEU A 259 -7.90 6.22 15.95
N LEU A 260 -7.77 4.90 15.78
CA LEU A 260 -7.80 4.30 14.44
C LEU A 260 -9.16 4.46 13.76
N ARG A 261 -10.24 4.41 14.54
CA ARG A 261 -11.59 4.66 14.02
C ARG A 261 -11.72 6.09 13.45
N ALA A 262 -11.25 7.11 14.16
CA ALA A 262 -11.21 8.49 13.66
C ALA A 262 -10.23 8.69 12.49
N MET A 263 -9.19 7.87 12.38
CA MET A 263 -8.26 7.84 11.23
C MET A 263 -8.88 7.17 10.00
N GLN A 264 -9.88 6.30 10.17
CA GLN A 264 -10.58 5.59 9.10
C GLN A 264 -11.84 6.34 8.64
N LEU A 265 -12.57 6.90 9.60
CA LEU A 265 -13.87 7.54 9.40
C LEU A 265 -13.79 9.06 9.65
N MET A 266 -14.74 9.79 9.08
CA MET A 266 -14.85 11.25 9.31
C MET A 266 -15.55 11.55 10.66
N GLU A 267 -15.22 10.80 11.71
CA GLU A 267 -15.78 10.96 13.04
C GLU A 267 -14.98 12.01 13.85
N PRO A 268 -15.68 12.90 14.59
CA PRO A 268 -15.01 13.81 15.51
C PRO A 268 -14.40 13.04 16.67
N LEU A 269 -13.30 13.57 17.22
CA LEU A 269 -12.62 13.02 18.39
C LEU A 269 -12.12 14.15 19.26
N SER A 270 -12.38 14.07 20.55
CA SER A 270 -11.89 15.01 21.55
C SER A 270 -11.46 14.29 22.84
N VAL A 271 -10.67 14.95 23.66
CA VAL A 271 -10.18 14.42 24.93
C VAL A 271 -10.29 15.46 26.04
N ASP A 272 -10.40 14.96 27.28
CA ASP A 272 -10.07 15.72 28.47
C ASP A 272 -8.69 15.31 28.96
N LEU A 273 -7.93 16.27 29.48
CA LEU A 273 -6.60 16.05 30.04
C LEU A 273 -6.65 16.09 31.57
N ASP A 274 -5.82 15.27 32.21
CA ASP A 274 -5.60 15.34 33.67
C ASP A 274 -4.64 16.50 34.05
N GLU A 275 -4.42 16.70 35.34
CA GLU A 275 -3.53 17.72 35.87
C GLU A 275 -2.06 17.59 35.38
N ASN A 276 -1.68 16.43 34.86
CA ASN A 276 -0.37 16.15 34.29
C ASN A 276 -0.34 16.26 32.74
N GLY A 277 -1.45 16.70 32.14
CA GLY A 277 -1.59 16.79 30.66
C GLY A 277 -1.74 15.46 29.97
N ARG A 278 -2.14 14.38 30.66
CA ARG A 278 -2.41 13.07 30.08
C ARG A 278 -3.90 12.94 29.76
N VAL A 279 -4.24 12.14 28.77
CA VAL A 279 -5.64 11.87 28.42
C VAL A 279 -6.34 11.16 29.59
N ALA A 280 -7.29 11.84 30.21
CA ALA A 280 -8.15 11.34 31.27
C ALA A 280 -9.40 10.66 30.69
N ALA A 281 -9.96 11.22 29.61
CA ALA A 281 -11.12 10.68 28.90
C ALA A 281 -11.02 11.00 27.40
N MET A 282 -11.63 10.15 26.55
CA MET A 282 -11.70 10.34 25.10
C MET A 282 -13.15 10.20 24.65
N TYR A 283 -13.59 11.09 23.74
CA TYR A 283 -14.96 11.17 23.27
C TYR A 283 -15.03 11.17 21.75
N GLN A 284 -15.98 10.42 21.19
CA GLN A 284 -16.28 10.39 19.74
C GLN A 284 -17.23 11.55 19.35
N ASN A 285 -16.98 12.70 19.88
CA ASN A 285 -17.69 13.96 19.61
C ASN A 285 -16.73 15.15 19.85
N THR A 286 -17.26 16.37 19.95
CA THR A 286 -16.48 17.60 20.19
C THR A 286 -16.65 18.17 21.61
N ASP A 287 -17.10 17.36 22.58
CA ASP A 287 -17.44 17.82 23.94
C ASP A 287 -16.22 17.86 24.88
N GLY A 288 -15.11 17.18 24.52
CA GLY A 288 -13.87 17.21 25.30
C GLY A 288 -13.14 18.55 25.22
N GLU A 289 -12.29 18.81 26.19
CA GLU A 289 -11.50 20.04 26.32
C GLU A 289 -10.60 20.30 25.11
N VAL A 290 -9.99 19.26 24.54
CA VAL A 290 -9.10 19.33 23.38
C VAL A 290 -9.72 18.58 22.21
N ILE A 291 -10.02 19.30 21.12
CA ILE A 291 -10.53 18.69 19.88
C ILE A 291 -9.34 18.17 19.06
N ILE A 292 -9.25 16.84 18.94
CA ILE A 292 -8.21 16.14 18.15
C ILE A 292 -8.63 16.06 16.69
N ASN A 293 -9.87 15.66 16.43
CA ASN A 293 -10.45 15.59 15.09
C ASN A 293 -11.77 16.35 15.01
N LYS A 294 -11.90 17.16 13.98
CA LYS A 294 -13.16 17.91 13.70
C LYS A 294 -14.12 17.03 12.88
N PRO A 295 -15.45 17.28 12.97
CA PRO A 295 -16.40 16.61 12.10
C PRO A 295 -16.06 16.76 10.61
N ASN A 296 -16.37 15.75 9.82
CA ASN A 296 -16.14 15.70 8.37
C ASN A 296 -14.65 15.73 7.96
N ARG A 297 -13.77 15.28 8.83
CA ARG A 297 -12.33 15.08 8.56
C ARG A 297 -11.89 13.71 9.03
N VAL A 298 -11.00 13.12 8.26
CA VAL A 298 -10.25 11.92 8.67
C VAL A 298 -9.06 12.37 9.52
N LEU A 299 -8.85 11.73 10.66
CA LEU A 299 -7.76 12.09 11.57
C LEU A 299 -6.39 11.77 10.94
N ALA A 300 -5.52 12.76 10.94
CA ALA A 300 -4.09 12.61 10.73
C ALA A 300 -3.37 13.36 11.86
N LEU A 301 -2.63 12.63 12.69
CA LEU A 301 -1.86 13.18 13.78
C LEU A 301 -0.59 13.85 13.25
N THR A 302 -0.35 15.07 13.68
CA THR A 302 0.98 15.70 13.64
C THR A 302 1.78 15.32 14.89
N SER A 303 3.09 15.53 14.86
CA SER A 303 3.95 15.29 16.03
C SER A 303 3.47 16.01 17.29
N ASP A 304 3.00 17.26 17.14
CA ASP A 304 2.51 18.07 18.27
C ASP A 304 1.24 17.47 18.89
N VAL A 305 0.26 17.13 18.06
CA VAL A 305 -0.99 16.51 18.53
C VAL A 305 -0.72 15.13 19.11
N ALA A 306 0.12 14.33 18.47
CA ALA A 306 0.49 13.00 18.96
C ALA A 306 1.16 13.06 20.34
N THR A 307 2.01 14.07 20.57
CA THR A 307 2.65 14.32 21.86
C THR A 307 1.64 14.81 22.90
N GLN A 308 0.77 15.74 22.52
CA GLN A 308 -0.24 16.30 23.41
C GLN A 308 -1.19 15.24 23.98
N ILE A 309 -1.56 14.25 23.17
CA ILE A 309 -2.46 13.15 23.60
C ILE A 309 -1.70 11.92 24.14
N GLY A 310 -0.38 12.00 24.28
CA GLY A 310 0.46 10.90 24.78
C GLY A 310 0.50 9.68 23.84
N PHE A 311 0.17 9.83 22.56
CA PHE A 311 0.36 8.80 21.55
C PHE A 311 1.82 8.72 21.14
N ALA A 312 2.53 9.87 21.01
CA ALA A 312 3.97 9.90 20.84
C ALA A 312 4.67 9.85 22.20
N ASP A 313 5.62 8.94 22.34
CA ASP A 313 6.53 8.84 23.51
C ASP A 313 7.63 9.90 23.48
N GLY A 314 7.83 10.56 22.35
CA GLY A 314 8.78 11.66 22.19
C GLY A 314 8.96 12.10 20.74
N ILE A 315 9.74 13.18 20.58
CA ILE A 315 10.10 13.75 19.28
C ILE A 315 11.60 13.59 19.08
N ALA A 316 12.01 13.09 17.92
CA ALA A 316 13.41 12.89 17.57
C ALA A 316 13.59 12.96 16.05
N ASP A 317 14.51 13.81 15.57
CA ASP A 317 14.89 13.91 14.16
C ASP A 317 16.18 13.15 13.85
N THR A 318 16.95 12.80 14.87
CA THR A 318 18.23 12.08 14.76
C THR A 318 18.28 10.86 15.66
N LEU A 319 19.24 9.96 15.41
CA LEU A 319 19.45 8.78 16.25
C LEU A 319 19.84 9.14 17.69
N ASP A 320 20.61 10.20 17.87
CA ASP A 320 21.02 10.69 19.20
C ASP A 320 19.80 11.23 20.00
N GLU A 321 18.94 11.98 19.33
CA GLU A 321 17.69 12.45 19.93
C GLU A 321 16.77 11.26 20.25
N LEU A 322 16.69 10.29 19.34
CA LEU A 322 15.86 9.08 19.51
C LEU A 322 16.34 8.26 20.71
N GLY A 323 17.65 7.99 20.83
CA GLY A 323 18.22 7.27 21.96
C GLY A 323 17.88 7.95 23.29
N LYS A 324 18.01 9.28 23.36
CA LYS A 324 17.65 10.07 24.55
C LYS A 324 16.14 10.00 24.83
N ALA A 325 15.30 10.16 23.82
CA ALA A 325 13.85 10.08 23.96
C ALA A 325 13.40 8.68 24.44
N MET A 326 14.10 7.62 24.00
CA MET A 326 13.90 6.24 24.46
C MET A 326 14.35 6.00 25.91
N GLY A 327 14.95 7.02 26.56
CA GLY A 327 15.46 6.96 27.95
C GLY A 327 16.77 6.18 28.07
N LEU A 328 17.56 6.08 26.99
CA LEU A 328 18.84 5.38 26.95
C LEU A 328 20.00 6.36 27.10
N THR A 329 20.97 6.01 27.96
CA THR A 329 22.21 6.81 28.15
C THR A 329 23.20 6.56 27.03
N GLU A 330 23.26 5.32 26.55
CA GLU A 330 24.11 4.87 25.45
C GLU A 330 23.35 3.87 24.59
N VAL A 331 23.59 3.89 23.29
CA VAL A 331 23.05 2.94 22.30
C VAL A 331 24.15 2.61 21.30
N GLU A 332 24.38 1.32 21.07
CA GLU A 332 25.20 0.87 19.96
C GLU A 332 24.32 0.72 18.71
N TRP A 333 24.38 1.68 17.80
CA TRP A 333 23.70 1.59 16.51
C TRP A 333 24.48 0.67 15.58
N VAL A 334 23.89 -0.49 15.26
CA VAL A 334 24.56 -1.57 14.53
C VAL A 334 24.44 -1.37 13.03
N GLY A 335 25.56 -1.52 12.33
CA GLY A 335 25.64 -1.48 10.88
C GLY A 335 26.84 -0.70 10.36
N GLU A 336 26.92 -0.60 9.03
CA GLU A 336 27.93 0.16 8.32
C GLU A 336 27.38 1.53 7.88
N GLU A 337 28.24 2.56 7.88
CA GLU A 337 27.89 3.86 7.31
C GLU A 337 27.76 3.74 5.79
N VAL A 338 26.59 4.08 5.26
CA VAL A 338 26.31 4.10 3.82
C VAL A 338 25.97 5.52 3.38
N LYS A 339 26.66 6.00 2.35
CA LYS A 339 26.45 7.36 1.82
C LYS A 339 24.98 7.59 1.45
N GLY A 340 24.37 8.63 2.02
CA GLY A 340 22.98 9.01 1.77
C GLY A 340 21.96 8.30 2.67
N VAL A 341 22.41 7.46 3.59
CA VAL A 341 21.55 6.85 4.63
C VAL A 341 21.91 7.47 5.97
N PRO A 342 20.96 8.11 6.69
CA PRO A 342 21.25 8.82 7.93
C PRO A 342 21.34 7.92 9.17
N TRP A 343 21.47 6.60 8.99
CA TRP A 343 21.68 5.60 10.05
C TRP A 343 22.62 4.50 9.56
N PRO A 344 23.29 3.79 10.47
CA PRO A 344 24.08 2.62 10.12
C PRO A 344 23.20 1.51 9.52
N VAL A 345 23.66 0.93 8.43
CA VAL A 345 22.96 -0.11 7.69
C VAL A 345 23.39 -1.48 8.20
N SER A 346 22.55 -2.10 9.02
CA SER A 346 22.71 -3.49 9.51
C SER A 346 22.51 -4.49 8.37
N LYS A 347 22.82 -5.76 8.59
CA LYS A 347 22.53 -6.84 7.62
C LYS A 347 21.02 -6.90 7.31
N ALA A 348 20.19 -6.72 8.32
CA ALA A 348 18.75 -6.72 8.19
C ALA A 348 18.25 -5.52 7.35
N GLU A 349 18.75 -4.31 7.62
CA GLU A 349 18.39 -3.12 6.81
C GLU A 349 18.89 -3.27 5.38
N LYS A 350 20.11 -3.81 5.18
CA LYS A 350 20.62 -4.09 3.84
C LYS A 350 19.68 -5.01 3.07
N TYR A 351 19.21 -6.10 3.71
CA TYR A 351 18.24 -7.01 3.09
C TYR A 351 16.95 -6.29 2.68
N ILE A 352 16.37 -5.47 3.56
CA ILE A 352 15.14 -4.71 3.27
C ILE A 352 15.34 -3.78 2.07
N ARG A 353 16.48 -3.09 1.99
CA ARG A 353 16.81 -2.20 0.87
C ARG A 353 16.99 -2.97 -0.44
N ASP A 354 17.77 -4.07 -0.40
CA ASP A 354 18.00 -4.94 -1.56
C ASP A 354 16.68 -5.56 -2.06
N PHE A 355 15.79 -5.98 -1.15
CA PHE A 355 14.45 -6.48 -1.46
C PHE A 355 13.61 -5.42 -2.19
N ARG A 356 13.57 -4.18 -1.69
CA ARG A 356 12.83 -3.08 -2.34
C ARG A 356 13.38 -2.75 -3.73
N GLU A 357 14.69 -2.64 -3.84
CA GLU A 357 15.34 -2.38 -5.14
C GLU A 357 15.09 -3.52 -6.14
N GLN A 358 15.14 -4.78 -5.68
CA GLN A 358 14.84 -5.92 -6.53
C GLN A 358 13.37 -5.91 -6.96
N THR A 359 12.45 -5.66 -6.02
CA THR A 359 11.01 -5.54 -6.31
C THR A 359 10.75 -4.44 -7.36
N ALA A 360 11.40 -3.28 -7.26
CA ALA A 360 11.25 -2.20 -8.24
C ALA A 360 11.74 -2.60 -9.64
N ARG A 361 12.86 -3.32 -9.73
CA ARG A 361 13.35 -3.87 -11.01
C ARG A 361 12.38 -4.91 -11.58
N ASP A 362 11.87 -5.79 -10.74
CA ASP A 362 10.95 -6.85 -11.12
C ASP A 362 9.61 -6.26 -11.58
N GLU A 363 9.06 -5.28 -10.88
CA GLU A 363 7.84 -4.54 -11.26
C GLU A 363 7.95 -3.90 -12.64
N GLN A 364 9.09 -3.26 -12.94
CA GLN A 364 9.33 -2.64 -14.25
C GLN A 364 9.44 -3.65 -15.40
N SER A 365 9.91 -4.86 -15.12
CA SER A 365 10.24 -5.83 -16.17
C SER A 365 9.25 -6.99 -16.32
N ILE A 366 8.44 -7.30 -15.31
CA ILE A 366 7.57 -8.49 -15.31
C ILE A 366 6.58 -8.51 -16.48
N ASN A 367 5.99 -7.37 -16.83
CA ASN A 367 5.07 -7.26 -17.97
C ASN A 367 5.80 -7.54 -19.30
N GLN A 368 7.03 -7.06 -19.45
CA GLN A 368 7.84 -7.36 -20.65
C GLN A 368 8.11 -8.86 -20.80
N TYR A 369 8.40 -9.56 -19.71
CA TYR A 369 8.56 -11.01 -19.75
C TYR A 369 7.25 -11.73 -20.05
N PHE A 370 6.12 -11.21 -19.54
CA PHE A 370 4.80 -11.77 -19.82
C PHE A 370 4.44 -11.62 -21.32
N ASP A 371 4.66 -10.46 -21.89
CA ASP A 371 4.48 -10.20 -23.33
C ASP A 371 5.39 -11.09 -24.17
N GLY A 372 6.68 -11.16 -23.79
CA GLY A 372 7.67 -12.02 -24.45
C GLY A 372 7.26 -13.50 -24.41
N TYR A 373 6.72 -13.97 -23.29
CA TYR A 373 6.17 -15.32 -23.16
C TYR A 373 5.02 -15.53 -24.12
N THR A 374 4.03 -14.63 -24.14
CA THR A 374 2.83 -14.72 -24.98
C THR A 374 3.18 -14.75 -26.47
N VAL A 375 4.06 -13.85 -26.91
CA VAL A 375 4.56 -13.80 -28.29
C VAL A 375 5.29 -15.10 -28.66
N ALA A 376 6.16 -15.57 -27.77
CA ALA A 376 6.95 -16.79 -28.04
C ALA A 376 6.06 -18.05 -28.15
N VAL A 377 5.02 -18.16 -27.29
CA VAL A 377 4.01 -19.24 -27.40
C VAL A 377 3.24 -19.14 -28.72
N GLY A 378 2.81 -17.94 -29.12
CA GLY A 378 2.13 -17.69 -30.38
C GLY A 378 2.99 -18.11 -31.59
N LEU A 379 4.27 -17.74 -31.58
CA LEU A 379 5.22 -18.16 -32.63
C LEU A 379 5.45 -19.67 -32.61
N ALA A 380 5.57 -20.32 -31.46
CA ALA A 380 5.75 -21.77 -31.35
C ALA A 380 4.56 -22.56 -31.95
N ARG A 381 3.31 -22.06 -31.73
CA ARG A 381 2.09 -22.68 -32.26
C ARG A 381 2.05 -22.68 -33.80
N ASN A 382 2.58 -21.60 -34.40
CA ASN A 382 2.51 -21.39 -35.85
C ASN A 382 3.79 -21.82 -36.59
N ALA A 383 4.85 -22.18 -35.89
CA ALA A 383 6.13 -22.55 -36.49
C ALA A 383 6.15 -23.99 -37.00
N PRO A 384 6.88 -24.28 -38.10
CA PRO A 384 7.23 -25.66 -38.47
C PRO A 384 7.93 -26.38 -37.32
N GLN A 385 7.75 -27.71 -37.24
CA GLN A 385 8.28 -28.54 -36.14
C GLN A 385 9.79 -28.33 -35.90
N GLU A 386 10.56 -28.22 -36.99
CA GLU A 386 12.02 -28.04 -36.96
C GLU A 386 12.47 -26.73 -36.23
N SER A 387 11.69 -25.66 -36.35
CA SER A 387 12.00 -24.35 -35.74
C SER A 387 11.27 -24.06 -34.41
N ARG A 388 10.28 -24.89 -34.09
CA ARG A 388 9.41 -24.72 -32.91
C ARG A 388 10.18 -24.71 -31.61
N GLY A 389 11.19 -25.56 -31.48
CA GLY A 389 12.04 -25.67 -30.27
C GLY A 389 12.71 -24.37 -29.88
N LYS A 390 13.07 -23.50 -30.82
CA LYS A 390 13.64 -22.18 -30.57
C LYS A 390 12.66 -21.29 -29.80
N PHE A 391 11.42 -21.23 -30.26
CA PHE A 391 10.37 -20.38 -29.64
C PHE A 391 9.92 -20.94 -28.32
N ILE A 392 9.82 -22.26 -28.13
CA ILE A 392 9.58 -22.92 -26.84
C ILE A 392 10.69 -22.55 -25.85
N GLY A 393 11.95 -22.53 -26.30
CA GLY A 393 13.08 -22.11 -25.46
C GLY A 393 12.97 -20.65 -25.01
N PHE A 394 12.50 -19.74 -25.85
CA PHE A 394 12.22 -18.34 -25.44
C PHE A 394 11.06 -18.25 -24.45
N ALA A 395 9.94 -18.92 -24.72
CA ALA A 395 8.80 -18.95 -23.82
C ALA A 395 9.19 -19.49 -22.44
N ARG A 396 9.95 -20.59 -22.38
CA ARG A 396 10.41 -21.17 -21.11
C ARG A 396 11.30 -20.23 -20.31
N ARG A 397 12.22 -19.49 -20.96
CA ARG A 397 13.06 -18.49 -20.28
C ARG A 397 12.21 -17.34 -19.69
N SER A 398 11.26 -16.82 -20.47
CA SER A 398 10.36 -15.76 -19.99
C SER A 398 9.50 -16.24 -18.81
N LEU A 399 8.91 -17.45 -18.91
CA LEU A 399 8.13 -18.05 -17.83
C LEU A 399 8.97 -18.21 -16.55
N ASN A 400 10.19 -18.76 -16.68
CA ASN A 400 11.10 -18.91 -15.53
C ASN A 400 11.49 -17.56 -14.89
N SER A 401 11.63 -16.50 -15.69
CA SER A 401 11.89 -15.16 -15.17
C SER A 401 10.70 -14.63 -14.38
N ILE A 402 9.47 -14.77 -14.89
CA ILE A 402 8.25 -14.39 -14.17
C ILE A 402 8.12 -15.18 -12.85
N VAL A 403 8.33 -16.51 -12.90
CA VAL A 403 8.27 -17.37 -11.70
C VAL A 403 9.27 -16.89 -10.64
N ARG A 404 10.52 -16.64 -11.03
CA ARG A 404 11.55 -16.14 -10.10
C ARG A 404 11.17 -14.79 -9.47
N MET A 405 10.60 -13.86 -10.25
CA MET A 405 10.16 -12.55 -9.72
C MET A 405 9.05 -12.72 -8.69
N VAL A 406 8.07 -13.59 -8.97
CA VAL A 406 6.99 -13.90 -8.02
C VAL A 406 7.50 -14.71 -6.83
N ASP A 407 8.52 -15.57 -6.98
CA ASP A 407 9.14 -16.27 -5.85
C ASP A 407 9.86 -15.30 -4.92
N ASN A 408 10.51 -14.26 -5.47
CA ASN A 408 11.16 -13.20 -4.69
C ASN A 408 10.13 -12.32 -3.95
N ASN A 409 9.03 -12.02 -4.60
CA ASN A 409 7.94 -11.24 -4.01
C ASN A 409 6.57 -11.76 -4.50
N PRO A 410 5.91 -12.66 -3.75
CA PRO A 410 4.61 -13.24 -4.13
C PRO A 410 3.51 -12.21 -4.38
N ARG A 411 3.63 -11.02 -3.82
CA ARG A 411 2.65 -9.93 -4.01
C ARG A 411 2.64 -9.38 -5.43
N LEU A 412 3.72 -9.56 -6.21
CA LEU A 412 3.73 -9.21 -7.64
C LEU A 412 2.70 -10.01 -8.44
N ALA A 413 2.41 -11.25 -8.06
CA ALA A 413 1.33 -12.01 -8.69
C ALA A 413 -0.01 -11.28 -8.58
N LEU A 414 -0.32 -10.74 -7.40
CA LEU A 414 -1.59 -10.06 -7.16
C LEU A 414 -1.61 -8.65 -7.79
N PHE A 415 -0.61 -7.81 -7.48
CA PHE A 415 -0.64 -6.40 -7.83
C PHE A 415 -0.29 -6.10 -9.29
N ILE A 416 0.55 -6.93 -9.90
CA ILE A 416 0.98 -6.70 -11.28
C ILE A 416 0.30 -7.66 -12.26
N LEU A 417 0.21 -8.95 -11.90
CA LEU A 417 -0.40 -9.97 -12.77
C LEU A 417 -1.90 -10.18 -12.48
N ASN A 418 -2.42 -9.54 -11.42
CA ASN A 418 -3.81 -9.64 -10.97
C ASN A 418 -4.27 -11.09 -10.79
N ARG A 419 -3.47 -11.88 -10.08
CA ARG A 419 -3.73 -13.29 -9.75
C ARG A 419 -3.43 -13.53 -8.29
N SER A 420 -4.25 -14.33 -7.61
CA SER A 420 -3.83 -14.88 -6.33
C SER A 420 -2.55 -15.71 -6.50
N GLU A 421 -1.79 -15.92 -5.44
CA GLU A 421 -0.61 -16.78 -5.52
C GLU A 421 -0.96 -18.20 -5.98
N GLU A 422 -2.08 -18.75 -5.50
CA GLU A 422 -2.57 -20.06 -5.91
C GLU A 422 -2.91 -20.11 -7.40
N ASP A 423 -3.66 -19.11 -7.90
CA ASP A 423 -4.00 -19.01 -9.32
C ASP A 423 -2.76 -18.84 -10.21
N PHE A 424 -1.78 -18.06 -9.71
CA PHE A 424 -0.50 -17.93 -10.40
C PHE A 424 0.23 -19.28 -10.49
N ARG A 425 0.33 -20.03 -9.39
CA ARG A 425 0.97 -21.36 -9.38
C ARG A 425 0.22 -22.35 -10.28
N LYS A 426 -1.11 -22.30 -10.29
CA LYS A 426 -1.92 -23.11 -11.22
C LYS A 426 -1.64 -22.73 -12.66
N TRP A 427 -1.66 -21.44 -12.97
CA TRP A 427 -1.35 -20.95 -14.31
C TRP A 427 0.05 -21.39 -14.76
N VAL A 428 1.07 -21.31 -13.92
CA VAL A 428 2.43 -21.77 -14.25
C VAL A 428 2.43 -23.23 -14.67
N ARG A 429 1.78 -24.11 -13.89
CA ARG A 429 1.68 -25.54 -14.24
C ARG A 429 1.01 -25.77 -15.61
N GLU A 430 -0.07 -25.05 -15.88
CA GLU A 430 -0.78 -25.13 -17.18
C GLU A 430 0.12 -24.66 -18.33
N GLN A 431 0.93 -23.61 -18.11
CA GLN A 431 1.86 -23.14 -19.13
C GLN A 431 3.02 -24.13 -19.37
N GLU A 432 3.53 -24.77 -18.34
CA GLU A 432 4.54 -25.82 -18.49
C GLU A 432 4.02 -27.03 -19.26
N GLU A 433 2.76 -27.42 -19.05
CA GLU A 433 2.10 -28.49 -19.82
C GLU A 433 1.96 -28.08 -21.27
N LEU A 434 1.47 -26.87 -21.53
CA LEU A 434 1.37 -26.32 -22.89
C LEU A 434 2.71 -26.36 -23.61
N LEU A 435 3.80 -25.94 -22.98
CA LEU A 435 5.14 -25.96 -23.59
C LEU A 435 5.66 -27.39 -23.84
N ARG A 436 5.28 -28.36 -22.99
CA ARG A 436 5.58 -29.78 -23.21
C ARG A 436 4.83 -30.34 -24.43
N ASP A 437 3.55 -29.98 -24.56
CA ASP A 437 2.72 -30.47 -25.70
C ASP A 437 3.14 -29.85 -27.02
N LEU A 438 3.52 -28.57 -27.02
CA LEU A 438 4.07 -27.91 -28.22
C LEU A 438 5.42 -28.51 -28.66
N ALA A 439 6.14 -29.18 -27.77
CA ALA A 439 7.43 -29.82 -28.06
C ALA A 439 7.28 -31.20 -28.76
N LYS A 440 6.11 -31.83 -28.68
CA LYS A 440 5.77 -33.09 -29.37
C LYS A 440 5.48 -32.83 -30.84
#